data_5c6d7e81c236cc2ce905ed1a25a9eeb7
#
_entry.id   5c6d7e81c236cc2ce905ed1a25a9eeb7
#
_cell.length_a   1.000
_cell.length_b   1.000
_cell.length_c   1.000
_cell.angle_alpha   90.00
_cell.angle_beta   90.00
_cell.angle_gamma   90.00
#
_symmetry.space_group_name_H-M   'P 1'
#
loop_
_entity.id
_entity.type
_entity.pdbx_description
1 polymer ?
#
loop_
_entity_poly.entity_id
_entity_poly.type
_entity_poly.pdbx_seq_one_letter_code
_entity_poly.pdbx_strand_id
1 'polypeptide(L)'
;MKDEIKLTKLAKCAGCGAKVGAGILAQLLGDIRVHSDPNLLVGFDKSDDASVYKVSDELALVQTVDFFPPIADDPYVFGQIAATNALSDVYAMGGEPKLCLNIMAVPESMPKQTVHEILRGGYDKVYEAGALITGGHSIYDDEPKYGLAVTGFIHPDRILTNSGAKPGDVLFLTKPLGIGILTTAQKAELLSEDGKQLAQRLMTTLNKSARDAMVPFRVHACTDVTGFSFLGHASEMAAGSDVQLRIDTAAIDLIPEALDFARMGILPAGMYRNRTFAEPMVDAGNVELAVQDVLYDPQTAGGLLIACDPVDADALFAALKDAVPSAQRVGTVQPYAGGARIYLK
;
A
#
# COMPACT_ATOMS: atom_id res chain seq x y z
N MET A 1 -8.87 -13.00 -35.34
CA MET A 1 -8.23 -12.49 -34.11
C MET A 1 -9.35 -12.34 -33.10
N LYS A 2 -9.34 -13.05 -31.98
CA LYS A 2 -10.28 -12.74 -30.88
C LYS A 2 -9.86 -11.38 -30.34
N ASP A 3 -10.78 -10.41 -30.32
CA ASP A 3 -10.53 -9.12 -29.70
C ASP A 3 -10.06 -9.39 -28.25
N GLU A 4 -8.84 -9.02 -27.97
CA GLU A 4 -8.24 -9.18 -26.64
C GLU A 4 -8.93 -8.19 -25.72
N ILE A 5 -9.62 -8.68 -24.68
CA ILE A 5 -10.38 -7.83 -23.76
C ILE A 5 -9.39 -6.99 -22.96
N LYS A 6 -9.42 -5.68 -23.13
CA LYS A 6 -8.69 -4.74 -22.28
C LYS A 6 -9.43 -4.59 -20.95
N LEU A 7 -8.98 -5.29 -19.91
CA LEU A 7 -9.62 -5.30 -18.58
C LEU A 7 -9.73 -3.89 -17.98
N THR A 8 -8.72 -3.05 -18.15
CA THR A 8 -8.72 -1.67 -17.64
C THR A 8 -9.83 -0.79 -18.24
N LYS A 9 -10.36 -1.13 -19.43
CA LYS A 9 -11.49 -0.43 -20.04
C LYS A 9 -12.84 -0.84 -19.45
N LEU A 10 -12.91 -1.94 -18.71
CA LEU A 10 -14.12 -2.38 -18.00
C LEU A 10 -14.26 -1.71 -16.62
N ALA A 11 -13.27 -0.91 -16.20
CA ALA A 11 -13.22 -0.28 -14.90
C ALA A 11 -13.26 1.26 -15.01
N LYS A 12 -14.06 1.90 -14.14
CA LYS A 12 -14.10 3.38 -14.06
C LYS A 12 -12.82 3.93 -13.45
N CYS A 13 -12.36 3.32 -12.38
CA CYS A 13 -11.09 3.61 -11.67
C CYS A 13 -10.19 2.38 -11.72
N ALA A 14 -8.89 2.53 -11.49
CA ALA A 14 -7.92 1.45 -11.52
C ALA A 14 -7.30 1.24 -10.14
N GLY A 15 -7.13 -0.03 -9.73
CA GLY A 15 -6.41 -0.42 -8.51
C GLY A 15 -6.87 0.31 -7.25
N CYS A 16 -5.94 0.60 -6.35
CA CYS A 16 -6.21 1.27 -5.08
C CYS A 16 -6.73 2.71 -5.22
N GLY A 17 -6.60 3.36 -6.39
CA GLY A 17 -7.23 4.64 -6.68
C GLY A 17 -8.77 4.61 -6.69
N ALA A 18 -9.39 3.42 -6.66
CA ALA A 18 -10.83 3.22 -6.54
C ALA A 18 -11.33 3.27 -5.08
N LYS A 19 -10.45 3.28 -4.08
CA LYS A 19 -10.84 3.32 -2.65
C LYS A 19 -11.68 4.56 -2.33
N VAL A 20 -12.63 4.41 -1.40
CA VAL A 20 -13.35 5.55 -0.82
C VAL A 20 -12.35 6.40 -0.06
N GLY A 21 -12.37 7.72 -0.28
CA GLY A 21 -11.41 8.61 0.39
C GLY A 21 -11.53 8.55 1.92
N ALA A 22 -10.38 8.60 2.62
CA ALA A 22 -10.28 8.44 4.07
C ALA A 22 -11.23 9.38 4.84
N GLY A 23 -11.33 10.65 4.44
CA GLY A 23 -12.23 11.62 5.08
C GLY A 23 -13.72 11.26 4.94
N ILE A 24 -14.15 10.68 3.81
CA ILE A 24 -15.52 10.22 3.60
C ILE A 24 -15.78 8.98 4.46
N LEU A 25 -14.84 8.03 4.47
CA LEU A 25 -14.97 6.81 5.27
C LEU A 25 -15.09 7.12 6.77
N ALA A 26 -14.28 8.04 7.28
CA ALA A 26 -14.35 8.49 8.67
C ALA A 26 -15.74 9.08 9.01
N GLN A 27 -16.33 9.87 8.10
CA GLN A 27 -17.68 10.41 8.29
C GLN A 27 -18.75 9.30 8.30
N LEU A 28 -18.63 8.30 7.40
CA LEU A 28 -19.58 7.18 7.33
C LEU A 28 -19.53 6.29 8.56
N LEU A 29 -18.39 6.17 9.21
CA LEU A 29 -18.19 5.30 10.39
C LEU A 29 -18.40 6.04 11.73
N GLY A 30 -18.42 7.38 11.73
CA GLY A 30 -18.38 8.21 12.95
C GLY A 30 -19.50 7.97 13.93
N ASP A 31 -20.71 7.63 13.46
CA ASP A 31 -21.89 7.38 14.30
C ASP A 31 -22.13 5.88 14.56
N ILE A 32 -21.27 5.00 14.02
CA ILE A 32 -21.42 3.55 14.20
C ILE A 32 -20.85 3.14 15.56
N ARG A 33 -21.71 2.53 16.39
CA ARG A 33 -21.27 2.00 17.70
C ARG A 33 -20.35 0.80 17.51
N VAL A 34 -19.12 0.94 17.95
CA VAL A 34 -18.14 -0.13 17.98
C VAL A 34 -18.13 -0.81 19.34
N HIS A 35 -18.11 -2.15 19.34
CA HIS A 35 -17.94 -2.93 20.57
C HIS A 35 -16.45 -3.13 20.85
N SER A 36 -16.06 -3.01 22.12
CA SER A 36 -14.70 -3.30 22.57
C SER A 36 -14.58 -4.76 23.00
N ASP A 37 -13.43 -5.36 22.70
CA ASP A 37 -13.01 -6.68 23.19
C ASP A 37 -11.54 -6.55 23.65
N PRO A 38 -11.20 -7.02 24.87
CA PRO A 38 -9.82 -6.92 25.39
C PRO A 38 -8.80 -7.71 24.53
N ASN A 39 -9.23 -8.65 23.71
CA ASN A 39 -8.39 -9.39 22.79
C ASN A 39 -8.22 -8.69 21.43
N LEU A 40 -9.00 -7.66 21.11
CA LEU A 40 -8.77 -6.83 19.94
C LEU A 40 -7.62 -5.87 20.23
N LEU A 41 -6.41 -6.23 19.80
CA LEU A 41 -5.19 -5.46 20.08
C LEU A 41 -5.05 -4.27 19.14
N VAL A 42 -5.49 -4.41 17.88
CA VAL A 42 -5.51 -3.35 16.86
C VAL A 42 -6.86 -3.39 16.14
N GLY A 43 -7.57 -2.27 16.17
CA GLY A 43 -8.81 -2.03 15.43
C GLY A 43 -8.62 -0.97 14.36
N PHE A 44 -9.71 -0.42 13.83
CA PHE A 44 -9.66 0.59 12.76
C PHE A 44 -9.58 2.04 13.27
N ASP A 45 -9.60 2.26 14.59
CA ASP A 45 -9.65 3.58 15.24
C ASP A 45 -8.39 4.44 14.99
N LYS A 46 -7.26 3.82 14.66
CA LYS A 46 -6.00 4.49 14.32
C LYS A 46 -5.61 4.36 12.86
N SER A 47 -6.51 3.87 12.00
CA SER A 47 -6.25 3.65 10.57
C SER A 47 -5.07 2.72 10.30
N ASP A 48 -4.86 1.70 11.15
CA ASP A 48 -3.86 0.67 10.93
C ASP A 48 -4.22 -0.20 9.70
N ASP A 49 -3.21 -0.82 9.09
CA ASP A 49 -3.33 -1.57 7.83
C ASP A 49 -4.21 -2.82 7.98
N ALA A 50 -4.21 -3.45 9.16
CA ALA A 50 -5.01 -4.63 9.44
C ALA A 50 -5.51 -4.65 10.90
N SER A 51 -6.60 -5.38 11.15
CA SER A 51 -7.03 -5.68 12.52
C SER A 51 -6.18 -6.81 13.12
N VAL A 52 -5.92 -6.75 14.43
CA VAL A 52 -5.19 -7.79 15.15
C VAL A 52 -5.97 -8.27 16.35
N TYR A 53 -6.26 -9.57 16.39
CA TYR A 53 -7.00 -10.21 17.46
C TYR A 53 -6.15 -11.28 18.16
N LYS A 54 -5.99 -11.15 19.49
CA LYS A 54 -5.22 -12.08 20.31
C LYS A 54 -6.00 -13.38 20.52
N VAL A 55 -5.39 -14.51 20.16
CA VAL A 55 -5.95 -15.85 20.35
C VAL A 55 -5.37 -16.51 21.61
N SER A 56 -4.06 -16.29 21.86
CA SER A 56 -3.34 -16.78 23.03
C SER A 56 -2.18 -15.82 23.36
N ASP A 57 -1.40 -16.10 24.39
CA ASP A 57 -0.21 -15.29 24.72
C ASP A 57 0.90 -15.40 23.65
N GLU A 58 0.87 -16.43 22.82
CA GLU A 58 1.87 -16.71 21.78
C GLU A 58 1.37 -16.40 20.35
N LEU A 59 0.05 -16.19 20.19
CA LEU A 59 -0.57 -16.08 18.87
C LEU A 59 -1.61 -14.98 18.81
N ALA A 60 -1.49 -14.11 17.81
CA ALA A 60 -2.54 -13.21 17.35
C ALA A 60 -2.81 -13.42 15.85
N LEU A 61 -4.05 -13.19 15.44
CA LEU A 61 -4.47 -13.17 14.04
C LEU A 61 -4.37 -11.74 13.54
N VAL A 62 -3.76 -11.58 12.36
CA VAL A 62 -3.80 -10.35 11.55
C VAL A 62 -4.81 -10.56 10.44
N GLN A 63 -5.83 -9.72 10.35
CA GLN A 63 -6.87 -9.87 9.33
C GLN A 63 -7.06 -8.58 8.54
N THR A 64 -7.04 -8.73 7.22
CA THR A 64 -7.32 -7.67 6.27
C THR A 64 -8.15 -8.15 5.09
N VAL A 65 -8.71 -7.21 4.34
CA VAL A 65 -9.41 -7.43 3.08
C VAL A 65 -9.08 -6.30 2.12
N ASP A 66 -8.57 -6.66 0.95
CA ASP A 66 -8.36 -5.68 -0.13
C ASP A 66 -8.76 -6.27 -1.47
N PHE A 67 -9.56 -5.52 -2.24
CA PHE A 67 -9.98 -5.87 -3.59
C PHE A 67 -10.26 -4.59 -4.39
N PHE A 68 -10.04 -4.65 -5.68
CA PHE A 68 -10.19 -3.48 -6.55
C PHE A 68 -10.43 -3.88 -8.01
N PRO A 69 -10.88 -2.91 -8.85
CA PRO A 69 -11.04 -3.12 -10.28
C PRO A 69 -9.69 -3.22 -11.01
N PRO A 70 -9.66 -3.78 -12.24
CA PRO A 70 -8.43 -4.01 -12.98
C PRO A 70 -7.53 -2.79 -13.14
N ILE A 71 -6.24 -3.01 -12.93
CA ILE A 71 -5.15 -2.05 -13.09
C ILE A 71 -4.18 -2.47 -14.21
N ALA A 72 -4.30 -3.68 -14.70
CA ALA A 72 -3.56 -4.23 -15.84
C ALA A 72 -4.53 -4.91 -16.80
N ASP A 73 -4.21 -4.90 -18.10
CA ASP A 73 -5.01 -5.57 -19.12
C ASP A 73 -4.77 -7.07 -19.17
N ASP A 74 -3.54 -7.51 -18.88
CA ASP A 74 -3.22 -8.94 -18.71
C ASP A 74 -3.92 -9.48 -17.46
N PRO A 75 -4.83 -10.45 -17.59
CA PRO A 75 -5.61 -10.97 -16.48
C PRO A 75 -4.76 -11.69 -15.43
N TYR A 76 -3.70 -12.38 -15.84
CA TYR A 76 -2.77 -13.04 -14.91
C TYR A 76 -2.01 -12.02 -14.08
N VAL A 77 -1.48 -10.97 -14.71
CA VAL A 77 -0.78 -9.87 -14.04
C VAL A 77 -1.73 -9.13 -13.10
N PHE A 78 -2.98 -8.87 -13.51
CA PHE A 78 -3.98 -8.27 -12.62
C PHE A 78 -4.22 -9.11 -11.37
N GLY A 79 -4.36 -10.43 -11.53
CA GLY A 79 -4.49 -11.36 -10.41
C GLY A 79 -3.29 -11.31 -9.45
N GLN A 80 -2.07 -11.28 -9.99
CA GLN A 80 -0.85 -11.14 -9.20
C GLN A 80 -0.82 -9.82 -8.41
N ILE A 81 -1.16 -8.70 -9.04
CA ILE A 81 -1.15 -7.37 -8.39
C ILE A 81 -2.17 -7.33 -7.25
N ALA A 82 -3.38 -7.82 -7.49
CA ALA A 82 -4.44 -7.82 -6.48
C ALA A 82 -4.07 -8.66 -5.25
N ALA A 83 -3.48 -9.83 -5.45
CA ALA A 83 -3.00 -10.66 -4.35
C ALA A 83 -1.79 -10.03 -3.64
N THR A 84 -0.83 -9.46 -4.38
CA THR A 84 0.33 -8.76 -3.79
C THR A 84 -0.10 -7.62 -2.88
N ASN A 85 -1.09 -6.84 -3.30
CA ASN A 85 -1.61 -5.72 -2.52
C ASN A 85 -2.32 -6.20 -1.25
N ALA A 86 -3.20 -7.20 -1.35
CA ALA A 86 -3.94 -7.71 -0.19
C ALA A 86 -3.05 -8.41 0.86
N LEU A 87 -1.92 -9.01 0.44
CA LEU A 87 -0.94 -9.61 1.33
C LEU A 87 -0.09 -8.56 2.07
N SER A 88 0.01 -7.35 1.52
CA SER A 88 0.94 -6.31 1.97
C SER A 88 0.62 -5.78 3.37
N ASP A 89 -0.66 -5.60 3.71
CA ASP A 89 -1.11 -5.17 5.03
C ASP A 89 -0.57 -6.09 6.14
N VAL A 90 -0.59 -7.41 5.90
CA VAL A 90 -0.05 -8.38 6.88
C VAL A 90 1.44 -8.19 7.07
N TYR A 91 2.19 -7.92 6.00
CA TYR A 91 3.62 -7.64 6.08
C TYR A 91 3.91 -6.31 6.80
N ALA A 92 3.11 -5.27 6.56
CA ALA A 92 3.23 -3.98 7.24
C ALA A 92 3.06 -4.13 8.75
N MET A 93 2.11 -4.98 9.19
CA MET A 93 1.90 -5.32 10.59
C MET A 93 3.00 -6.22 11.19
N GLY A 94 4.03 -6.63 10.42
CA GLY A 94 5.09 -7.54 10.84
C GLY A 94 4.70 -9.02 10.79
N GLY A 95 3.46 -9.34 10.39
CA GLY A 95 2.88 -10.69 10.38
C GLY A 95 3.32 -11.56 9.19
N GLU A 96 2.90 -12.82 9.22
CA GLU A 96 3.07 -13.78 8.14
C GLU A 96 1.70 -14.18 7.59
N PRO A 97 1.37 -13.93 6.31
CA PRO A 97 0.18 -14.45 5.67
C PRO A 97 0.13 -15.98 5.77
N LYS A 98 -1.03 -16.53 6.12
CA LYS A 98 -1.22 -17.98 6.25
C LYS A 98 -2.40 -18.49 5.44
N LEU A 99 -3.55 -17.83 5.52
CA LEU A 99 -4.79 -18.27 4.84
C LEU A 99 -5.35 -17.10 4.04
N CYS A 100 -5.80 -17.40 2.81
CA CYS A 100 -6.43 -16.42 1.94
C CYS A 100 -7.76 -16.95 1.40
N LEU A 101 -8.74 -16.04 1.30
CA LEU A 101 -10.01 -16.28 0.62
C LEU A 101 -10.11 -15.35 -0.59
N ASN A 102 -10.43 -15.89 -1.76
CA ASN A 102 -10.69 -15.07 -2.95
C ASN A 102 -11.97 -14.24 -2.78
N ILE A 103 -11.93 -12.99 -3.18
CA ILE A 103 -13.09 -12.12 -3.36
C ILE A 103 -13.12 -11.72 -4.83
N MET A 104 -14.17 -12.11 -5.54
CA MET A 104 -14.25 -11.88 -6.97
C MET A 104 -15.65 -11.44 -7.40
N ALA A 105 -15.70 -10.39 -8.20
CA ALA A 105 -16.88 -9.98 -8.94
C ALA A 105 -16.50 -9.86 -10.42
N VAL A 106 -17.28 -10.42 -11.34
CA VAL A 106 -16.98 -10.40 -12.77
C VAL A 106 -18.25 -10.32 -13.60
N PRO A 107 -18.21 -9.68 -14.79
CA PRO A 107 -19.33 -9.74 -15.72
C PRO A 107 -19.66 -11.19 -16.15
N GLU A 108 -20.94 -11.51 -16.22
CA GLU A 108 -21.39 -12.84 -16.67
C GLU A 108 -20.87 -13.17 -18.09
N SER A 109 -20.69 -12.14 -18.91
CA SER A 109 -20.17 -12.24 -20.28
C SER A 109 -18.65 -12.44 -20.35
N MET A 110 -17.92 -12.33 -19.21
CA MET A 110 -16.46 -12.46 -19.22
C MET A 110 -16.03 -13.87 -19.59
N PRO A 111 -15.08 -14.06 -20.53
CA PRO A 111 -14.61 -15.37 -20.91
C PRO A 111 -14.05 -16.13 -19.71
N LYS A 112 -14.45 -17.40 -19.56
CA LYS A 112 -13.98 -18.25 -18.46
C LYS A 112 -12.46 -18.34 -18.36
N GLN A 113 -11.77 -18.30 -19.51
CA GLN A 113 -10.30 -18.31 -19.54
C GLN A 113 -9.73 -17.03 -18.90
N THR A 114 -10.32 -15.86 -19.13
CA THR A 114 -9.90 -14.59 -18.50
C THR A 114 -10.05 -14.67 -16.98
N VAL A 115 -11.19 -15.17 -16.49
CA VAL A 115 -11.43 -15.36 -15.06
C VAL A 115 -10.43 -16.37 -14.46
N HIS A 116 -10.16 -17.48 -15.19
CA HIS A 116 -9.16 -18.46 -14.77
C HIS A 116 -7.76 -17.87 -14.63
N GLU A 117 -7.32 -17.03 -15.59
CA GLU A 117 -6.01 -16.39 -15.52
C GLU A 117 -5.91 -15.39 -14.35
N ILE A 118 -6.97 -14.62 -14.04
CA ILE A 118 -7.00 -13.76 -12.86
C ILE A 118 -6.78 -14.58 -11.59
N LEU A 119 -7.53 -15.67 -11.41
CA LEU A 119 -7.38 -16.55 -10.27
C LEU A 119 -5.97 -17.17 -10.22
N ARG A 120 -5.46 -17.68 -11.34
CA ARG A 120 -4.13 -18.29 -11.43
C ARG A 120 -3.05 -17.32 -10.97
N GLY A 121 -3.09 -16.04 -11.43
CA GLY A 121 -2.17 -15.01 -10.98
C GLY A 121 -2.22 -14.77 -9.47
N GLY A 122 -3.42 -14.73 -8.89
CA GLY A 122 -3.61 -14.61 -7.44
C GLY A 122 -3.07 -15.81 -6.66
N TYR A 123 -3.36 -17.03 -7.13
CA TYR A 123 -2.86 -18.28 -6.51
C TYR A 123 -1.33 -18.33 -6.50
N ASP A 124 -0.69 -18.00 -7.62
CA ASP A 124 0.78 -18.05 -7.72
C ASP A 124 1.43 -17.08 -6.72
N LYS A 125 0.85 -15.88 -6.50
CA LYS A 125 1.36 -14.91 -5.51
C LYS A 125 1.13 -15.35 -4.07
N VAL A 126 -0.01 -15.94 -3.77
CA VAL A 126 -0.29 -16.49 -2.43
C VAL A 126 0.68 -17.62 -2.10
N TYR A 127 0.99 -18.51 -3.06
CA TYR A 127 1.97 -19.56 -2.87
C TYR A 127 3.41 -19.04 -2.77
N GLU A 128 3.78 -18.00 -3.54
CA GLU A 128 5.05 -17.29 -3.38
C GLU A 128 5.22 -16.69 -1.96
N ALA A 129 4.12 -16.18 -1.39
CA ALA A 129 4.09 -15.70 -0.01
C ALA A 129 4.27 -16.80 1.04
N GLY A 130 4.08 -18.07 0.68
CA GLY A 130 4.06 -19.21 1.60
C GLY A 130 2.71 -19.40 2.30
N ALA A 131 1.65 -18.81 1.78
CA ALA A 131 0.27 -18.92 2.28
C ALA A 131 -0.57 -19.89 1.43
N LEU A 132 -1.80 -20.16 1.87
CA LEU A 132 -2.72 -21.06 1.22
C LEU A 132 -4.01 -20.33 0.84
N ILE A 133 -4.53 -20.61 -0.36
CA ILE A 133 -5.92 -20.25 -0.70
C ILE A 133 -6.83 -21.39 -0.23
N THR A 134 -7.80 -21.03 0.61
CA THR A 134 -8.70 -22.00 1.26
C THR A 134 -10.15 -21.90 0.79
N GLY A 135 -10.43 -21.05 -0.18
CA GLY A 135 -11.75 -20.84 -0.73
C GLY A 135 -11.97 -19.40 -1.19
N GLY A 136 -13.19 -18.94 -1.08
CA GLY A 136 -13.56 -17.57 -1.44
C GLY A 136 -15.02 -17.41 -1.79
N HIS A 137 -15.38 -16.22 -2.28
CA HIS A 137 -16.73 -15.87 -2.74
C HIS A 137 -16.67 -15.17 -4.09
N SER A 138 -17.56 -15.56 -5.01
CA SER A 138 -17.63 -15.00 -6.36
C SER A 138 -19.07 -14.63 -6.70
N ILE A 139 -19.24 -13.45 -7.29
CA ILE A 139 -20.54 -12.96 -7.75
C ILE A 139 -20.44 -12.41 -9.18
N TYR A 140 -21.57 -12.24 -9.83
CA TYR A 140 -21.64 -11.43 -11.04
C TYR A 140 -21.81 -9.95 -10.70
N ASP A 141 -21.09 -9.09 -11.44
CA ASP A 141 -21.15 -7.62 -11.35
C ASP A 141 -20.76 -7.06 -12.73
N ASP A 142 -21.25 -5.90 -13.07
CA ASP A 142 -20.92 -5.25 -14.35
C ASP A 142 -19.44 -4.83 -14.44
N GLU A 143 -18.81 -4.49 -13.31
CA GLU A 143 -17.41 -4.09 -13.22
C GLU A 143 -16.58 -5.18 -12.53
N PRO A 144 -15.56 -5.74 -13.21
CA PRO A 144 -14.72 -6.76 -12.60
C PRO A 144 -13.97 -6.21 -11.38
N LYS A 145 -13.91 -7.04 -10.33
CA LYS A 145 -13.13 -6.77 -9.11
C LYS A 145 -12.52 -8.08 -8.63
N TYR A 146 -11.28 -8.01 -8.16
CA TYR A 146 -10.60 -9.14 -7.56
C TYR A 146 -9.71 -8.70 -6.42
N GLY A 147 -9.60 -9.55 -5.43
CA GLY A 147 -8.72 -9.41 -4.29
C GLY A 147 -8.87 -10.56 -3.31
N LEU A 148 -8.36 -10.36 -2.11
CA LEU A 148 -8.32 -11.39 -1.08
C LEU A 148 -8.78 -10.84 0.28
N ALA A 149 -9.40 -11.70 1.07
CA ALA A 149 -9.37 -11.59 2.52
C ALA A 149 -8.19 -12.44 3.01
N VAL A 150 -7.30 -11.84 3.81
CA VAL A 150 -6.06 -12.48 4.26
C VAL A 150 -6.07 -12.61 5.77
N THR A 151 -5.72 -13.79 6.27
CA THR A 151 -5.41 -14.04 7.67
C THR A 151 -3.93 -14.36 7.80
N GLY A 152 -3.23 -13.54 8.56
CA GLY A 152 -1.84 -13.73 8.95
C GLY A 152 -1.72 -14.13 10.42
N PHE A 153 -0.54 -14.61 10.81
CA PHE A 153 -0.17 -14.95 12.18
C PHE A 153 0.99 -14.07 12.64
N ILE A 154 0.93 -13.67 13.92
CA ILE A 154 2.00 -12.91 14.57
C ILE A 154 2.01 -13.21 16.07
N HIS A 155 3.18 -13.09 16.70
CA HIS A 155 3.26 -13.07 18.17
C HIS A 155 2.74 -11.71 18.69
N PRO A 156 1.88 -11.66 19.73
CA PRO A 156 1.30 -10.40 20.22
C PRO A 156 2.30 -9.30 20.53
N ASP A 157 3.49 -9.65 21.04
CA ASP A 157 4.56 -8.68 21.40
C ASP A 157 5.38 -8.18 20.19
N ARG A 158 5.08 -8.67 18.97
CA ARG A 158 5.81 -8.30 17.74
C ARG A 158 4.98 -7.55 16.74
N ILE A 159 3.79 -7.12 17.13
CA ILE A 159 2.87 -6.38 16.27
C ILE A 159 3.49 -5.01 15.96
N LEU A 160 3.57 -4.68 14.69
CA LEU A 160 3.86 -3.34 14.20
C LEU A 160 2.54 -2.64 13.87
N THR A 161 2.47 -1.36 14.15
CA THR A 161 1.34 -0.49 13.80
C THR A 161 1.83 0.69 12.99
N ASN A 162 0.93 1.39 12.33
CA ASN A 162 1.25 2.64 11.64
C ASN A 162 1.56 3.78 12.62
N SER A 163 1.21 3.61 13.89
CA SER A 163 1.47 4.55 14.99
C SER A 163 2.50 3.96 15.98
N GLY A 164 3.33 4.80 16.57
CA GLY A 164 4.37 4.36 17.51
C GLY A 164 5.77 4.86 17.14
N ALA A 165 5.91 5.60 16.04
CA ALA A 165 7.14 6.27 15.66
C ALA A 165 7.61 7.22 16.77
N LYS A 166 8.92 7.27 17.04
CA LYS A 166 9.52 8.02 18.14
C LYS A 166 10.46 9.10 17.63
N PRO A 167 10.55 10.25 18.32
CA PRO A 167 11.55 11.24 17.99
C PRO A 167 12.96 10.62 17.97
N GLY A 168 13.70 10.88 16.89
CA GLY A 168 15.02 10.29 16.62
C GLY A 168 14.98 9.15 15.61
N ASP A 169 13.82 8.53 15.37
CA ASP A 169 13.71 7.45 14.39
C ASP A 169 14.13 7.90 13.00
N VAL A 170 14.66 6.95 12.24
CA VAL A 170 15.01 7.07 10.83
C VAL A 170 13.92 6.43 9.98
N LEU A 171 13.51 7.11 8.90
CA LEU A 171 12.47 6.66 8.00
C LEU A 171 13.06 6.00 6.76
N PHE A 172 12.52 4.83 6.40
CA PHE A 172 12.86 4.10 5.20
C PHE A 172 11.62 3.88 4.34
N LEU A 173 11.80 3.92 3.01
CA LEU A 173 10.79 3.56 2.01
C LEU A 173 11.36 2.45 1.14
N THR A 174 10.60 1.38 0.88
CA THR A 174 11.15 0.18 0.24
C THR A 174 10.89 0.06 -1.27
N LYS A 175 9.99 0.87 -1.85
CA LYS A 175 9.75 0.92 -3.29
C LYS A 175 9.69 2.37 -3.77
N PRO A 176 10.00 2.64 -5.06
CA PRO A 176 9.83 3.95 -5.66
C PRO A 176 8.35 4.34 -5.79
N LEU A 177 8.10 5.66 -6.00
CA LEU A 177 6.75 6.23 -6.11
C LEU A 177 6.42 6.64 -7.55
N GLY A 178 5.12 6.64 -7.89
CA GLY A 178 4.61 7.11 -9.18
C GLY A 178 3.69 6.13 -9.92
N ILE A 179 3.29 5.03 -9.28
CA ILE A 179 2.50 3.95 -9.90
C ILE A 179 1.12 4.43 -10.40
N GLY A 180 0.42 5.27 -9.62
CA GLY A 180 -0.90 5.76 -10.03
C GLY A 180 -0.83 6.67 -11.26
N ILE A 181 0.21 7.48 -11.36
CA ILE A 181 0.50 8.32 -12.54
C ILE A 181 0.79 7.43 -13.75
N LEU A 182 1.68 6.41 -13.60
CA LEU A 182 1.98 5.49 -14.71
C LEU A 182 0.75 4.75 -15.20
N THR A 183 -0.09 4.25 -14.29
CA THR A 183 -1.31 3.52 -14.68
C THR A 183 -2.35 4.43 -15.31
N THR A 184 -2.37 5.72 -14.95
CA THR A 184 -3.18 6.75 -15.59
C THR A 184 -2.68 7.01 -17.02
N ALA A 185 -1.37 7.17 -17.20
CA ALA A 185 -0.73 7.33 -18.51
C ALA A 185 -0.94 6.08 -19.40
N GLN A 186 -0.87 4.87 -18.80
CA GLN A 186 -1.18 3.62 -19.52
C GLN A 186 -2.62 3.59 -20.04
N LYS A 187 -3.60 4.01 -19.23
CA LYS A 187 -4.99 4.08 -19.63
C LYS A 187 -5.23 5.09 -20.78
N ALA A 188 -4.40 6.14 -20.82
CA ALA A 188 -4.37 7.12 -21.90
C ALA A 188 -3.53 6.69 -23.11
N GLU A 189 -2.94 5.48 -23.09
CA GLU A 189 -2.06 4.92 -24.14
C GLU A 189 -0.78 5.77 -24.39
N LEU A 190 -0.29 6.44 -23.34
CA LEU A 190 0.91 7.31 -23.39
C LEU A 190 2.17 6.65 -22.77
N LEU A 191 1.98 5.60 -21.94
CA LEU A 191 3.07 4.97 -21.21
C LEU A 191 3.95 4.12 -22.15
N SER A 192 5.27 4.22 -21.98
CA SER A 192 6.23 3.38 -22.69
C SER A 192 6.10 1.90 -22.29
N GLU A 193 6.57 0.99 -23.13
CA GLU A 193 6.58 -0.44 -22.80
C GLU A 193 7.52 -0.74 -21.62
N ASP A 194 8.64 -0.04 -21.50
CA ASP A 194 9.56 -0.15 -20.36
C ASP A 194 8.89 0.34 -19.06
N GLY A 195 8.18 1.47 -19.12
CA GLY A 195 7.41 2.00 -17.99
C GLY A 195 6.30 1.04 -17.54
N LYS A 196 5.60 0.40 -18.49
CA LYS A 196 4.58 -0.60 -18.21
C LYS A 196 5.18 -1.84 -17.51
N GLN A 197 6.30 -2.35 -18.02
CA GLN A 197 6.99 -3.49 -17.41
C GLN A 197 7.53 -3.15 -16.03
N LEU A 198 8.06 -1.94 -15.83
CA LEU A 198 8.51 -1.47 -14.51
C LEU A 198 7.35 -1.41 -13.52
N ALA A 199 6.23 -0.79 -13.90
CA ALA A 199 5.03 -0.71 -13.05
C ALA A 199 4.52 -2.11 -12.67
N GLN A 200 4.43 -3.03 -13.62
CA GLN A 200 4.03 -4.41 -13.37
C GLN A 200 4.98 -5.12 -12.39
N ARG A 201 6.29 -5.01 -12.60
CA ARG A 201 7.29 -5.61 -11.67
C ARG A 201 7.14 -5.07 -10.26
N LEU A 202 7.01 -3.75 -10.09
CA LEU A 202 6.87 -3.12 -8.78
C LEU A 202 5.57 -3.57 -8.07
N MET A 203 4.46 -3.60 -8.79
CA MET A 203 3.15 -4.00 -8.24
C MET A 203 3.05 -5.50 -7.96
N THR A 204 3.81 -6.35 -8.65
CA THR A 204 3.82 -7.81 -8.41
C THR A 204 4.90 -8.26 -7.43
N THR A 205 5.77 -7.37 -6.95
CA THR A 205 6.80 -7.68 -5.95
C THR A 205 6.21 -7.64 -4.54
N LEU A 206 6.25 -8.77 -3.82
CA LEU A 206 5.78 -8.88 -2.44
C LEU A 206 6.64 -8.03 -1.49
N ASN A 207 6.02 -7.42 -0.48
CA ASN A 207 6.72 -6.76 0.63
C ASN A 207 7.33 -7.74 1.64
N LYS A 208 7.25 -9.05 1.36
CA LYS A 208 7.79 -10.13 2.20
C LYS A 208 9.27 -9.93 2.54
N SER A 209 10.11 -9.70 1.52
CA SER A 209 11.56 -9.54 1.73
C SER A 209 11.89 -8.32 2.61
N ALA A 210 11.15 -7.21 2.46
CA ALA A 210 11.29 -6.04 3.31
C ALA A 210 10.88 -6.33 4.76
N ARG A 211 9.74 -7.03 4.94
CA ARG A 211 9.27 -7.47 6.26
C ARG A 211 10.28 -8.40 6.92
N ASP A 212 10.76 -9.42 6.22
CA ASP A 212 11.72 -10.38 6.76
C ASP A 212 13.04 -9.70 7.15
N ALA A 213 13.47 -8.68 6.39
CA ALA A 213 14.65 -7.88 6.70
C ALA A 213 14.47 -6.98 7.93
N MET A 214 13.26 -6.42 8.16
CA MET A 214 13.04 -5.45 9.27
C MET A 214 12.75 -6.10 10.63
N VAL A 215 12.17 -7.29 10.66
CA VAL A 215 11.70 -7.95 11.90
C VAL A 215 12.80 -8.15 12.98
N PRO A 216 14.10 -8.37 12.65
CA PRO A 216 15.14 -8.49 13.66
C PRO A 216 15.53 -7.18 14.37
N PHE A 217 15.08 -6.02 13.88
CA PHE A 217 15.48 -4.70 14.34
C PHE A 217 14.39 -4.01 15.16
N ARG A 218 14.74 -2.92 15.86
CA ARG A 218 13.80 -2.10 16.64
C ARG A 218 13.02 -1.16 15.70
N VAL A 219 12.02 -1.70 15.03
CA VAL A 219 11.04 -0.94 14.26
C VAL A 219 9.95 -0.48 15.21
N HIS A 220 9.65 0.82 15.23
CA HIS A 220 8.65 1.42 16.11
C HIS A 220 7.30 1.64 15.41
N ALA A 221 7.31 1.87 14.09
CA ALA A 221 6.10 1.96 13.29
C ALA A 221 6.37 1.49 11.86
N CYS A 222 5.36 0.93 11.22
CA CYS A 222 5.39 0.50 9.83
C CYS A 222 3.99 0.61 9.23
N THR A 223 3.91 0.99 7.96
CA THR A 223 2.70 0.91 7.12
C THR A 223 3.11 0.63 5.69
N ASP A 224 2.23 0.09 4.87
CA ASP A 224 2.46 0.03 3.44
C ASP A 224 1.92 1.30 2.75
N VAL A 225 2.58 1.71 1.68
CA VAL A 225 2.20 2.93 0.94
C VAL A 225 1.29 2.54 -0.21
N THR A 226 -0.01 2.74 -0.02
CA THR A 226 -1.04 2.34 -0.99
C THR A 226 -1.94 3.50 -1.45
N GLY A 227 -3.24 3.31 -1.46
CA GLY A 227 -4.21 4.21 -2.10
C GLY A 227 -4.27 5.64 -1.54
N PHE A 228 -3.86 5.84 -0.28
CA PHE A 228 -3.83 7.18 0.33
C PHE A 228 -2.51 7.93 0.08
N SER A 229 -1.61 7.38 -0.72
CA SER A 229 -0.32 7.96 -1.11
C SER A 229 0.74 7.93 -0.01
N PHE A 230 1.99 8.27 -0.40
CA PHE A 230 3.08 8.42 0.57
C PHE A 230 2.76 9.48 1.63
N LEU A 231 2.31 10.67 1.22
CA LEU A 231 2.02 11.76 2.18
C LEU A 231 0.77 11.48 3.03
N GLY A 232 -0.22 10.76 2.51
CA GLY A 232 -1.37 10.36 3.29
C GLY A 232 -0.98 9.40 4.43
N HIS A 233 -0.33 8.27 4.10
CA HIS A 233 0.12 7.30 5.11
C HIS A 233 1.18 7.87 6.06
N ALA A 234 2.10 8.72 5.57
CA ALA A 234 3.04 9.44 6.44
C ALA A 234 2.31 10.39 7.40
N SER A 235 1.22 11.03 6.96
CA SER A 235 0.39 11.89 7.82
C SER A 235 -0.33 11.10 8.92
N GLU A 236 -0.83 9.91 8.58
CA GLU A 236 -1.45 8.98 9.55
C GLU A 236 -0.41 8.52 10.58
N MET A 237 0.79 8.10 10.13
CA MET A 237 1.90 7.75 11.01
C MET A 237 2.28 8.91 11.93
N ALA A 238 2.45 10.11 11.41
CA ALA A 238 2.83 11.28 12.20
C ALA A 238 1.75 11.67 13.23
N ALA A 239 0.48 11.67 12.83
CA ALA A 239 -0.63 12.02 13.71
C ALA A 239 -0.87 10.95 14.78
N GLY A 240 -0.87 9.67 14.40
CA GLY A 240 -1.06 8.54 15.32
C GLY A 240 0.05 8.39 16.35
N SER A 241 1.28 8.85 16.01
CA SER A 241 2.46 8.81 16.89
C SER A 241 2.69 10.12 17.66
N ASP A 242 1.92 11.17 17.39
CA ASP A 242 2.11 12.53 17.93
C ASP A 242 3.52 13.10 17.69
N VAL A 243 4.01 12.96 16.46
CA VAL A 243 5.36 13.40 16.02
C VAL A 243 5.30 14.29 14.78
N GLN A 244 6.47 14.79 14.37
CA GLN A 244 6.72 15.44 13.07
C GLN A 244 7.66 14.57 12.24
N LEU A 245 7.43 14.50 10.92
CA LEU A 245 8.33 13.86 9.97
C LEU A 245 9.08 14.90 9.15
N ARG A 246 10.38 14.75 9.03
CA ARG A 246 11.24 15.50 8.13
C ARG A 246 11.61 14.63 6.95
N ILE A 247 11.04 14.91 5.81
CA ILE A 247 11.19 14.09 4.59
C ILE A 247 12.20 14.76 3.65
N ASP A 248 13.22 14.01 3.26
CA ASP A 248 14.17 14.38 2.22
C ASP A 248 13.66 13.92 0.85
N THR A 249 13.05 14.83 0.10
CA THR A 249 12.43 14.48 -1.18
C THR A 249 13.45 14.08 -2.24
N ALA A 250 14.71 14.57 -2.13
CA ALA A 250 15.79 14.18 -3.03
C ALA A 250 16.28 12.75 -2.79
N ALA A 251 15.99 12.18 -1.60
CA ALA A 251 16.33 10.80 -1.27
C ALA A 251 15.23 9.79 -1.67
N ILE A 252 14.09 10.27 -2.14
CA ILE A 252 12.99 9.40 -2.59
C ILE A 252 13.16 9.10 -4.08
N ASP A 253 13.25 7.83 -4.46
CA ASP A 253 13.23 7.41 -5.86
C ASP A 253 11.83 7.63 -6.43
N LEU A 254 11.69 8.64 -7.27
CA LEU A 254 10.51 8.86 -8.08
C LEU A 254 10.74 8.19 -9.44
N ILE A 255 9.73 7.46 -9.93
CA ILE A 255 9.81 6.87 -11.25
C ILE A 255 9.93 8.00 -12.29
N PRO A 256 11.03 8.07 -13.09
CA PRO A 256 11.29 9.24 -13.94
C PRO A 256 10.13 9.56 -14.87
N GLU A 257 9.55 8.56 -15.53
CA GLU A 257 8.43 8.73 -16.46
C GLU A 257 7.16 9.24 -15.73
N ALA A 258 6.94 8.85 -14.46
CA ALA A 258 5.84 9.39 -13.65
C ALA A 258 6.04 10.87 -13.32
N LEU A 259 7.28 11.29 -13.03
CA LEU A 259 7.59 12.70 -12.78
C LEU A 259 7.37 13.55 -14.04
N ASP A 260 7.73 13.04 -15.21
CA ASP A 260 7.51 13.73 -16.48
C ASP A 260 6.00 13.85 -16.77
N PHE A 261 5.21 12.80 -16.55
CA PHE A 261 3.77 12.87 -16.68
C PHE A 261 3.13 13.82 -15.65
N ALA A 262 3.64 13.89 -14.42
CA ALA A 262 3.19 14.87 -13.44
C ALA A 262 3.41 16.31 -13.93
N ARG A 263 4.59 16.61 -14.50
CA ARG A 263 4.87 17.92 -15.12
C ARG A 263 3.93 18.26 -16.28
N MET A 264 3.43 17.25 -16.98
CA MET A 264 2.44 17.40 -18.06
C MET A 264 0.99 17.51 -17.54
N GLY A 265 0.76 17.33 -16.23
CA GLY A 265 -0.57 17.35 -15.62
C GLY A 265 -1.38 16.06 -15.84
N ILE A 266 -0.72 14.95 -16.20
CA ILE A 266 -1.35 13.63 -16.35
C ILE A 266 -1.37 12.96 -14.97
N LEU A 267 -2.44 13.20 -14.23
CA LEU A 267 -2.57 12.86 -12.82
C LEU A 267 -3.87 12.08 -12.55
N PRO A 268 -3.85 11.04 -11.70
CA PRO A 268 -5.07 10.34 -11.33
C PRO A 268 -5.96 11.19 -10.41
N ALA A 269 -7.28 11.06 -10.54
CA ALA A 269 -8.23 11.73 -9.65
C ALA A 269 -8.01 11.41 -8.16
N GLY A 270 -7.44 10.25 -7.85
CA GLY A 270 -7.04 9.85 -6.50
C GLY A 270 -6.02 10.80 -5.87
N MET A 271 -5.06 11.29 -6.66
CA MET A 271 -4.04 12.21 -6.21
C MET A 271 -4.65 13.51 -5.63
N TYR A 272 -5.63 14.10 -6.31
CA TYR A 272 -6.30 15.31 -5.83
C TYR A 272 -7.05 15.09 -4.51
N ARG A 273 -7.70 13.92 -4.35
CA ARG A 273 -8.36 13.56 -3.09
C ARG A 273 -7.36 13.39 -1.95
N ASN A 274 -6.24 12.73 -2.22
CA ASN A 274 -5.16 12.53 -1.26
C ASN A 274 -4.54 13.87 -0.84
N ARG A 275 -4.30 14.76 -1.81
CA ARG A 275 -3.82 16.12 -1.54
C ARG A 275 -4.80 16.87 -0.63
N THR A 276 -6.08 16.91 -0.97
CA THR A 276 -7.10 17.61 -0.16
C THR A 276 -7.12 17.10 1.28
N PHE A 277 -6.91 15.79 1.49
CA PHE A 277 -6.87 15.17 2.81
C PHE A 277 -5.60 15.52 3.61
N ALA A 278 -4.42 15.36 3.00
CA ALA A 278 -3.14 15.44 3.72
C ALA A 278 -2.48 16.83 3.68
N GLU A 279 -2.78 17.68 2.68
CA GLU A 279 -2.17 19.01 2.53
C GLU A 279 -2.24 19.89 3.80
N PRO A 280 -3.33 19.90 4.60
CA PRO A 280 -3.37 20.67 5.84
C PRO A 280 -2.30 20.26 6.87
N MET A 281 -1.73 19.06 6.74
CA MET A 281 -0.70 18.51 7.63
C MET A 281 0.72 18.63 7.04
N VAL A 282 0.88 19.15 5.82
CA VAL A 282 2.15 19.15 5.07
C VAL A 282 2.65 20.56 4.83
N ASP A 283 3.88 20.84 5.23
CA ASP A 283 4.66 22.00 4.78
C ASP A 283 5.58 21.55 3.64
N ALA A 284 5.20 21.90 2.43
CA ALA A 284 5.92 21.49 1.22
C ALA A 284 7.16 22.37 0.92
N GLY A 285 7.36 23.47 1.64
CA GLY A 285 8.50 24.37 1.43
C GLY A 285 8.62 24.83 -0.03
N ASN A 286 9.80 24.64 -0.61
CA ASN A 286 10.10 24.99 -2.01
C ASN A 286 10.14 23.77 -2.95
N VAL A 287 9.55 22.63 -2.55
CA VAL A 287 9.55 21.42 -3.36
C VAL A 287 8.71 21.63 -4.63
N GLU A 288 9.24 21.23 -5.79
CA GLU A 288 8.56 21.33 -7.10
C GLU A 288 7.16 20.72 -7.05
N LEU A 289 6.16 21.36 -7.67
CA LEU A 289 4.77 20.91 -7.65
C LEU A 289 4.64 19.47 -8.21
N ALA A 290 5.35 19.14 -9.28
CA ALA A 290 5.32 17.81 -9.87
C ALA A 290 5.86 16.74 -8.92
N VAL A 291 6.88 17.05 -8.12
CA VAL A 291 7.38 16.15 -7.06
C VAL A 291 6.30 15.97 -6.00
N GLN A 292 5.68 17.07 -5.55
CA GLN A 292 4.55 16.96 -4.60
C GLN A 292 3.42 16.11 -5.17
N ASP A 293 3.06 16.25 -6.46
CA ASP A 293 2.03 15.44 -7.12
C ASP A 293 2.35 13.94 -7.05
N VAL A 294 3.62 13.55 -7.28
CA VAL A 294 4.05 12.16 -7.12
C VAL A 294 3.96 11.69 -5.67
N LEU A 295 4.26 12.56 -4.70
CA LEU A 295 4.15 12.21 -3.27
C LEU A 295 2.69 12.05 -2.80
N TYR A 296 1.71 12.67 -3.49
CA TYR A 296 0.27 12.48 -3.29
C TYR A 296 -0.34 11.40 -4.20
N ASP A 297 0.47 10.82 -5.12
CA ASP A 297 0.00 9.81 -6.06
C ASP A 297 -0.43 8.52 -5.34
N PRO A 298 -1.66 7.99 -5.59
CA PRO A 298 -2.07 6.71 -5.01
C PRO A 298 -1.18 5.58 -5.54
N GLN A 299 -0.63 4.76 -4.65
CA GLN A 299 0.15 3.59 -5.01
C GLN A 299 -0.74 2.34 -4.95
N THR A 300 -0.44 1.35 -5.78
CA THR A 300 -0.99 -0.01 -5.69
C THR A 300 0.15 -0.97 -5.46
N ALA A 301 0.05 -1.80 -4.45
CA ALA A 301 1.12 -2.68 -3.98
C ALA A 301 2.45 -1.93 -3.79
N GLY A 302 2.39 -0.76 -3.16
CA GLY A 302 3.56 0.07 -2.88
C GLY A 302 4.49 -0.53 -1.83
N GLY A 303 5.55 0.19 -1.49
CA GLY A 303 6.55 -0.25 -0.51
C GLY A 303 6.12 0.01 0.93
N LEU A 304 6.90 -0.51 1.87
CA LEU A 304 6.74 -0.21 3.29
C LEU A 304 7.41 1.13 3.64
N LEU A 305 6.70 1.94 4.44
CA LEU A 305 7.25 3.10 5.16
C LEU A 305 7.55 2.65 6.60
N ILE A 306 8.82 2.65 6.96
CA ILE A 306 9.33 2.06 8.20
C ILE A 306 9.98 3.15 9.05
N ALA A 307 9.60 3.26 10.33
CA ALA A 307 10.27 4.09 11.33
C ALA A 307 11.08 3.20 12.28
N CYS A 308 12.41 3.37 12.31
CA CYS A 308 13.34 2.53 13.03
C CYS A 308 14.16 3.33 14.03
N ASP A 309 14.41 2.74 15.20
CA ASP A 309 15.34 3.25 16.22
C ASP A 309 16.69 3.62 15.58
N PRO A 310 17.24 4.83 15.86
CA PRO A 310 18.50 5.28 15.27
C PRO A 310 19.69 4.36 15.55
N VAL A 311 19.66 3.59 16.63
CA VAL A 311 20.73 2.63 16.97
C VAL A 311 20.80 1.47 15.97
N ASP A 312 19.66 1.07 15.41
CA ASP A 312 19.57 -0.04 14.45
C ASP A 312 19.53 0.45 13.00
N ALA A 313 19.38 1.75 12.77
CA ALA A 313 19.06 2.31 11.45
C ALA A 313 20.07 1.95 10.34
N ASP A 314 21.37 1.97 10.64
CA ASP A 314 22.38 1.64 9.62
C ASP A 314 22.41 0.14 9.31
N ALA A 315 22.23 -0.71 10.34
CA ALA A 315 22.18 -2.16 10.17
C ALA A 315 20.90 -2.59 9.43
N LEU A 316 19.75 -2.00 9.77
CA LEU A 316 18.49 -2.20 9.04
C LEU A 316 18.63 -1.74 7.59
N PHE A 317 19.21 -0.57 7.32
CA PHE A 317 19.38 -0.08 5.96
C PHE A 317 20.23 -1.03 5.11
N ALA A 318 21.32 -1.56 5.67
CA ALA A 318 22.14 -2.56 4.99
C ALA A 318 21.34 -3.84 4.67
N ALA A 319 20.58 -4.37 5.65
CA ALA A 319 19.72 -5.54 5.43
C ALA A 319 18.61 -5.28 4.39
N LEU A 320 17.98 -4.09 4.45
CA LEU A 320 16.97 -3.69 3.45
C LEU A 320 17.58 -3.59 2.05
N LYS A 321 18.77 -2.99 1.90
CA LYS A 321 19.42 -2.86 0.57
C LYS A 321 19.81 -4.21 -0.03
N ASP A 322 20.17 -5.19 0.80
CA ASP A 322 20.45 -6.55 0.35
C ASP A 322 19.19 -7.28 -0.11
N ALA A 323 18.10 -7.20 0.68
CA ALA A 323 16.84 -7.87 0.41
C ALA A 323 15.96 -7.17 -0.64
N VAL A 324 16.00 -5.83 -0.67
CA VAL A 324 15.19 -4.94 -1.50
C VAL A 324 16.07 -3.79 -2.00
N PRO A 325 16.74 -3.94 -3.16
CA PRO A 325 17.70 -2.94 -3.66
C PRO A 325 17.13 -1.51 -3.84
N SER A 326 15.80 -1.38 -4.01
CA SER A 326 15.09 -0.11 -4.09
C SER A 326 14.86 0.58 -2.74
N ALA A 327 15.24 -0.02 -1.61
CA ALA A 327 15.07 0.60 -0.30
C ALA A 327 15.86 1.91 -0.17
N GLN A 328 15.26 2.92 0.47
CA GLN A 328 15.77 4.29 0.58
C GLN A 328 15.65 4.78 2.02
N ARG A 329 16.60 5.61 2.48
CA ARG A 329 16.48 6.36 3.72
C ARG A 329 15.87 7.73 3.37
N VAL A 330 14.62 7.96 3.76
CA VAL A 330 13.82 9.08 3.23
C VAL A 330 13.58 10.21 4.24
N GLY A 331 14.01 10.05 5.50
CA GLY A 331 13.78 11.11 6.47
C GLY A 331 14.05 10.70 7.92
N THR A 332 13.56 11.54 8.83
CA THR A 332 13.69 11.36 10.29
C THR A 332 12.43 11.83 11.00
N VAL A 333 12.24 11.30 12.20
CA VAL A 333 11.14 11.66 13.10
C VAL A 333 11.62 12.67 14.13
N GLN A 334 10.82 13.71 14.39
CA GLN A 334 11.09 14.78 15.34
C GLN A 334 9.95 14.91 16.36
N PRO A 335 10.19 15.48 17.56
CA PRO A 335 9.11 15.83 18.47
C PRO A 335 8.12 16.78 17.78
N TYR A 336 6.82 16.60 18.04
CA TYR A 336 5.82 17.54 17.55
C TYR A 336 5.94 18.89 18.28
N ALA A 337 6.21 19.95 17.52
CA ALA A 337 6.37 21.30 18.05
C ALA A 337 5.22 22.26 17.62
N GLY A 338 4.12 21.70 17.13
CA GLY A 338 3.02 22.48 16.53
C GLY A 338 3.21 22.71 15.03
N GLY A 339 2.17 23.19 14.35
CA GLY A 339 2.17 23.43 12.91
C GLY A 339 1.96 22.14 12.09
N ALA A 340 2.65 22.05 10.95
CA ALA A 340 2.55 20.87 10.09
C ALA A 340 3.13 19.62 10.74
N ARG A 341 2.59 18.45 10.37
CA ARG A 341 3.10 17.14 10.80
C ARG A 341 4.21 16.62 9.89
N ILE A 342 4.25 17.08 8.64
CA ILE A 342 5.26 16.70 7.65
C ILE A 342 5.92 17.96 7.10
N TYR A 343 7.24 17.94 7.04
CA TYR A 343 8.05 18.98 6.43
C TYR A 343 8.89 18.37 5.31
N LEU A 344 8.68 18.84 4.08
CA LEU A 344 9.45 18.47 2.91
C LEU A 344 10.67 19.37 2.74
N LYS A 345 11.81 18.80 2.33
CA LYS A 345 13.02 19.51 1.98
C LYS A 345 13.68 18.93 0.73
#